data_9b40929de6d117edbbd8fb305dd3c2f2
#
_entry.id   9b40929de6d117edbbd8fb305dd3c2f2
#
_cell.length_a   1.000
_cell.length_b   1.000
_cell.length_c   1.000
_cell.angle_alpha   90.00
_cell.angle_beta   90.00
_cell.angle_gamma   90.00
#
_symmetry.space_group_name_H-M   'P 1'
#
loop_
_entity.id
_entity.type
_entity.pdbx_description
1 polymer ?
#
loop_
_entity_poly.entity_id
_entity_poly.type
_entity_poly.pdbx_seq_one_letter_code
_entity_poly.pdbx_strand_id
1 'polypeptide(L)' 'MGLNNRVQMYRWKKKWSEEQLSRAAGVSRSVICKLENGANVNPTAEVAFRLADALNVEVRELFYYKGGEQDHGG' A
#
# COMPACT_ATOMS: atom_id res chain seq x y z
N MET A 1 -15.10 -1.59 -8.32
CA MET A 1 -14.27 -0.74 -7.68
C MET A 1 -13.32 -1.45 -6.81
N GLY A 2 -12.13 -1.37 -6.98
CA GLY A 2 -11.13 -1.97 -6.18
C GLY A 2 -10.22 -0.93 -5.59
N LEU A 3 -9.55 -1.30 -4.53
CA LEU A 3 -8.56 -0.45 -3.92
C LEU A 3 -7.21 -0.77 -4.53
N ASN A 4 -6.57 0.22 -5.10
CA ASN A 4 -5.24 0.10 -5.64
C ASN A 4 -4.24 0.67 -4.66
N ASN A 5 -2.96 0.37 -4.90
CA ASN A 5 -1.93 0.89 -4.02
C ASN A 5 -0.64 1.16 -4.78
N ARG A 6 0.22 1.94 -4.14
CA ARG A 6 1.54 2.27 -4.66
C ARG A 6 2.64 1.73 -3.75
N VAL A 7 2.35 0.62 -3.06
CA VAL A 7 3.29 0.05 -2.10
C VAL A 7 4.60 -0.31 -2.79
N GLN A 8 4.51 -1.00 -3.92
CA GLN A 8 5.70 -1.43 -4.63
C GLN A 8 6.53 -0.23 -5.10
N MET A 9 5.86 0.79 -5.61
CA MET A 9 6.55 1.97 -6.10
C MET A 9 7.32 2.67 -4.99
N TYR A 10 6.66 2.90 -3.87
CA TYR A 10 7.32 3.58 -2.75
C TYR A 10 8.41 2.71 -2.13
N ARG A 11 8.18 1.39 -2.10
CA ARG A 11 9.21 0.47 -1.62
C ARG A 11 10.45 0.54 -2.51
N TRP A 12 10.25 0.55 -3.81
CA TRP A 12 11.36 0.66 -4.75
C TRP A 12 12.12 1.97 -4.59
N LYS A 13 11.40 3.04 -4.30
CA LYS A 13 12.05 4.33 -4.08
C LYS A 13 13.00 4.29 -2.90
N LYS A 14 12.70 3.46 -1.91
CA LYS A 14 13.58 3.27 -0.77
C LYS A 14 14.62 2.18 -1.00
N LYS A 15 14.54 1.50 -2.13
CA LYS A 15 15.44 0.41 -2.47
C LYS A 15 15.35 -0.72 -1.45
N TRP A 16 14.13 -0.97 -0.99
CA TRP A 16 13.87 -2.02 -0.02
C TRP A 16 13.33 -3.26 -0.72
N SER A 17 13.68 -4.44 -0.17
CA SER A 17 13.01 -5.67 -0.55
C SER A 17 11.66 -5.74 0.18
N GLU A 18 10.83 -6.69 -0.21
CA GLU A 18 9.57 -6.91 0.50
C GLU A 18 9.83 -7.27 1.96
N GLU A 19 10.91 -8.03 2.20
CA GLU A 19 11.24 -8.41 3.57
C GLU A 19 11.65 -7.19 4.39
N GLN A 20 12.40 -6.27 3.79
CA GLN A 20 12.82 -5.06 4.49
C GLN A 20 11.60 -4.22 4.85
N LEU A 21 10.66 -4.09 3.92
CA LEU A 21 9.44 -3.35 4.21
C LEU A 21 8.63 -4.05 5.30
N SER A 22 8.56 -5.38 5.22
CA SER A 22 7.84 -6.16 6.23
C SER A 22 8.36 -5.85 7.63
N ARG A 23 9.66 -5.83 7.77
CA ARG A 23 10.27 -5.53 9.07
C ARG A 23 10.03 -4.09 9.50
N ALA A 24 10.19 -3.16 8.57
CA ALA A 24 10.05 -1.75 8.91
C ALA A 24 8.60 -1.43 9.29
N ALA A 25 7.65 -2.04 8.63
CA ALA A 25 6.24 -1.73 8.86
C ALA A 25 5.60 -2.60 9.92
N GLY A 26 6.21 -3.73 10.25
CA GLY A 26 5.58 -4.69 11.15
C GLY A 26 4.37 -5.35 10.51
N VAL A 27 4.43 -5.56 9.19
CA VAL A 27 3.37 -6.16 8.41
C VAL A 27 3.92 -7.42 7.76
N SER A 28 3.13 -8.47 7.69
CA SER A 28 3.63 -9.73 7.16
C SER A 28 4.00 -9.57 5.70
N ARG A 29 5.05 -10.26 5.30
CA ARG A 29 5.50 -10.23 3.92
C ARG A 29 4.42 -10.76 2.97
N SER A 30 3.65 -11.72 3.45
CA SER A 30 2.57 -12.29 2.66
C SER A 30 1.55 -11.24 2.27
N VAL A 31 1.20 -10.36 3.21
CA VAL A 31 0.26 -9.29 2.95
C VAL A 31 0.85 -8.31 1.94
N ILE A 32 2.11 -7.97 2.10
CA ILE A 32 2.77 -7.05 1.18
C ILE A 32 2.78 -7.64 -0.23
N CYS A 33 3.12 -8.91 -0.34
CA CYS A 33 3.16 -9.58 -1.62
C CYS A 33 1.80 -9.57 -2.31
N LYS A 34 0.75 -9.85 -1.55
CA LYS A 34 -0.60 -9.85 -2.12
C LYS A 34 -1.01 -8.46 -2.59
N LEU A 35 -0.67 -7.45 -1.82
CA LEU A 35 -0.99 -6.07 -2.21
C LEU A 35 -0.26 -5.69 -3.48
N GLU A 36 1.01 -6.02 -3.58
CA GLU A 36 1.81 -5.65 -4.74
C GLU A 36 1.42 -6.41 -5.99
N ASN A 37 0.93 -7.63 -5.82
CA ASN A 37 0.53 -8.44 -6.97
C ASN A 37 -0.87 -8.15 -7.46
N GLY A 38 -1.53 -7.18 -6.88
CA GLY A 38 -2.86 -6.84 -7.32
C GLY A 38 -3.92 -7.82 -6.89
N ALA A 39 -3.62 -8.66 -5.91
CA ALA A 39 -4.64 -9.54 -5.37
C ALA A 39 -5.76 -8.70 -4.80
N ASN A 40 -6.96 -9.24 -4.86
CA ASN A 40 -8.13 -8.51 -4.43
C ASN A 40 -8.20 -8.52 -2.91
N VAL A 41 -7.31 -7.80 -2.28
CA VAL A 41 -7.17 -7.77 -0.83
C VAL A 41 -7.31 -6.34 -0.35
N ASN A 42 -8.16 -6.14 0.64
CA ASN A 42 -8.29 -4.83 1.27
C ASN A 42 -7.49 -4.85 2.56
N PRO A 43 -6.52 -3.96 2.71
CA PRO A 43 -5.77 -3.92 3.95
C PRO A 43 -6.65 -3.42 5.09
N THR A 44 -6.36 -3.89 6.29
CA THR A 44 -7.01 -3.30 7.45
C THR A 44 -6.45 -1.89 7.65
N ALA A 45 -7.14 -1.10 8.45
CA ALA A 45 -6.66 0.23 8.75
C ALA A 45 -5.27 0.18 9.38
N GLU A 46 -5.05 -0.78 10.26
CA GLU A 46 -3.75 -0.90 10.92
C GLU A 46 -2.65 -1.18 9.91
N VAL A 47 -2.89 -2.10 8.98
CA VAL A 47 -1.90 -2.42 7.96
C VAL A 47 -1.62 -1.19 7.09
N ALA A 48 -2.68 -0.48 6.70
CA ALA A 48 -2.52 0.69 5.86
C ALA A 48 -1.67 1.76 6.55
N PHE A 49 -1.95 2.03 7.82
CA PHE A 49 -1.19 3.03 8.56
C PHE A 49 0.25 2.60 8.78
N ARG A 50 0.47 1.31 9.09
CA ARG A 50 1.83 0.83 9.31
C ARG A 50 2.67 0.92 8.04
N LEU A 51 2.09 0.59 6.90
CA LEU A 51 2.82 0.69 5.64
C LEU A 51 3.11 2.14 5.28
N ALA A 52 2.12 3.01 5.42
CA ALA A 52 2.30 4.42 5.11
C ALA A 52 3.37 5.04 6.01
N ASP A 53 3.35 4.67 7.28
CA ASP A 53 4.32 5.16 8.23
C ASP A 53 5.73 4.72 7.86
N ALA A 54 5.90 3.44 7.56
CA ALA A 54 7.20 2.91 7.20
C ALA A 54 7.73 3.53 5.92
N LEU A 55 6.85 3.82 4.98
CA LEU A 55 7.22 4.40 3.71
C LEU A 55 7.25 5.92 3.74
N ASN A 56 6.84 6.49 4.86
CA ASN A 56 6.85 7.94 5.09
C ASN A 56 5.97 8.69 4.10
N VAL A 57 4.79 8.17 3.88
CA VAL A 57 3.80 8.80 3.00
C VAL A 57 2.45 8.79 3.69
N GLU A 58 1.52 9.57 3.16
CA GLU A 58 0.17 9.56 3.67
C GLU A 58 -0.56 8.31 3.20
N VAL A 59 -1.51 7.85 3.99
CA VAL A 59 -2.28 6.67 3.62
C VAL A 59 -2.96 6.87 2.27
N ARG A 60 -3.51 8.06 2.04
CA ARG A 60 -4.22 8.30 0.79
C ARG A 60 -3.29 8.46 -0.39
N GLU A 61 -2.00 8.66 -0.16
CA GLU A 61 -1.03 8.60 -1.25
C GLU A 61 -0.69 7.16 -1.58
N LEU A 62 -0.77 6.30 -0.58
CA LEU A 62 -0.39 4.91 -0.74
C LEU A 62 -1.53 4.07 -1.30
N PHE A 63 -2.75 4.34 -0.89
CA PHE A 63 -3.93 3.59 -1.31
C PHE A 63 -4.94 4.53 -1.96
N TYR A 64 -5.52 4.09 -3.07
CA TYR A 64 -6.50 4.90 -3.79
C TYR A 64 -7.49 4.00 -4.50
N TYR A 65 -8.65 4.52 -4.78
CA TYR A 65 -9.67 3.77 -5.49
C TYR A 65 -9.48 3.95 -6.98
N LYS A 66 -9.44 2.82 -7.66
CA LYS A 66 -9.26 2.83 -9.09
C LYS A 66 -10.48 3.44 -9.77
N GLY A 67 -10.25 4.46 -10.56
CA GLY A 67 -11.30 5.09 -11.31
C GLY A 67 -12.22 5.97 -10.51
N GLY A 68 -12.04 6.01 -9.21
CA GLY A 68 -12.94 6.77 -8.38
C GLY A 68 -12.65 8.25 -8.37
N GLU A 69 -11.46 8.57 -8.76
CA GLU A 69 -11.03 9.92 -8.63
C GLU A 69 -11.82 10.86 -9.49
N GLN A 70 -12.40 10.37 -10.51
CA GLN A 70 -13.10 11.24 -11.33
C GLN A 70 -14.46 11.49 -10.88
N ASP A 71 -14.82 10.97 -9.93
CA ASP A 71 -16.06 11.20 -9.56
C ASP A 71 -16.31 12.22 -8.87
N HIS A 72 -16.11 12.70 -8.73
CA HIS A 72 -16.33 13.52 -8.20
C HIS A 72 -16.67 14.39 -8.35
N GLY A 73 -16.63 14.10 -8.60
CA GLY A 73 -16.78 14.92 -8.73
C GLY A 73 -17.76 15.26 -8.36
N GLY A 74 -17.84 15.08 -8.37
CA GLY A 74 -18.64 15.37 -8.01
C GLY A 74 -18.74 15.91 -7.77
#